data_1de0cf6d500189bdeb104ef2b3ec5b22
#
_entry.id   1de0cf6d500189bdeb104ef2b3ec5b22
#
_cell.length_a   1.000
_cell.length_b   1.000
_cell.length_c   1.000
_cell.angle_alpha   90.00
_cell.angle_beta   90.00
_cell.angle_gamma   90.00
#
_symmetry.space_group_name_H-M   'P 1'
#
loop_
_entity.id
_entity.type
_entity.pdbx_description
1 polymer ?
#
loop_
_entity_poly.entity_id
_entity_poly.type
_entity_poly.pdbx_seq_one_letter_code
_entity_poly.pdbx_strand_id
1 'polypeptide(L)'
;MYLNFPPPANWQDFQILTLRIVEQMCDPTTVREYGRPGQRQHGVDVYGEMPGGFHLGVQCKEMKAGKKLSLKLIQDEADDALAFNPDLNLFVIATTSVEDTALHQAVTALNSSKVYPFTISYWSWNHFNDKLNRSSKLMKESYKNYANSFDVNEQLLEMEAIFEALSRPAFIDDFEHELNYNDFIHALGDTVLFLQTGLLRDRLTGELLRGVYPFSMLPAGENKKLRKRLLDDVSELRKQAIKDQSAGQLNRSKAPFYNSSRLALISELNKALVARGMSTVTPHYAI
;
A
#
# COMPACT_ATOMS: atom_id res chain seq x y z
N MET A 1 0.05 -17.40 -4.71
CA MET A 1 -0.16 -18.25 -3.50
C MET A 1 -0.30 -17.33 -2.31
N TYR A 2 -1.33 -17.49 -1.46
CA TYR A 2 -1.48 -16.75 -0.22
C TYR A 2 -0.81 -17.51 0.93
N LEU A 3 0.13 -16.88 1.62
CA LEU A 3 0.87 -17.49 2.73
C LEU A 3 0.24 -17.12 4.07
N ASN A 4 0.13 -18.08 4.98
CA ASN A 4 -0.28 -17.84 6.36
C ASN A 4 0.97 -17.73 7.23
N PHE A 5 1.31 -16.51 7.61
CA PHE A 5 2.44 -16.25 8.51
C PHE A 5 2.01 -16.48 9.96
N PRO A 6 2.83 -17.15 10.78
CA PRO A 6 2.57 -17.20 12.21
C PRO A 6 2.76 -15.81 12.83
N PRO A 7 2.01 -15.43 13.87
CA PRO A 7 2.31 -14.22 14.64
C PRO A 7 3.75 -14.23 15.18
N PRO A 8 4.41 -13.07 15.32
CA PRO A 8 5.70 -12.97 15.98
C PRO A 8 5.69 -13.62 17.36
N ALA A 9 6.82 -14.20 17.77
CA ALA A 9 6.93 -14.95 19.01
C ALA A 9 6.97 -14.07 20.28
N ASN A 10 7.15 -12.77 20.10
CA ASN A 10 7.23 -11.80 21.20
C ASN A 10 6.66 -10.43 20.79
N TRP A 11 6.34 -9.63 21.80
CA TRP A 11 5.70 -8.33 21.60
C TRP A 11 6.62 -7.32 20.88
N GLN A 12 7.94 -7.41 21.04
CA GLN A 12 8.91 -6.50 20.41
C GLN A 12 8.89 -6.68 18.88
N ASP A 13 8.97 -7.92 18.42
CA ASP A 13 8.91 -8.24 16.98
C ASP A 13 7.54 -7.85 16.39
N PHE A 14 6.46 -8.00 17.17
CA PHE A 14 5.14 -7.55 16.75
C PHE A 14 5.06 -6.02 16.62
N GLN A 15 5.64 -5.29 17.55
CA GLN A 15 5.72 -3.82 17.49
C GLN A 15 6.57 -3.35 16.30
N ILE A 16 7.72 -4.00 16.04
CA ILE A 16 8.57 -3.72 14.87
C ILE A 16 7.81 -3.99 13.56
N LEU A 17 7.07 -5.10 13.46
CA LEU A 17 6.23 -5.39 12.29
C LEU A 17 5.16 -4.30 12.10
N THR A 18 4.52 -3.87 13.18
CA THR A 18 3.53 -2.79 13.17
C THR A 18 4.15 -1.47 12.72
N LEU A 19 5.32 -1.10 13.23
CA LEU A 19 6.07 0.08 12.82
C LEU A 19 6.31 0.08 11.30
N ARG A 20 6.79 -1.02 10.73
CA ARG A 20 7.04 -1.16 9.29
C ARG A 20 5.77 -1.04 8.44
N ILE A 21 4.62 -1.45 8.96
CA ILE A 21 3.34 -1.24 8.27
C ILE A 21 2.95 0.24 8.32
N VAL A 22 3.11 0.89 9.46
CA VAL A 22 2.84 2.33 9.62
C VAL A 22 3.75 3.18 8.71
N GLU A 23 5.03 2.80 8.54
CA GLU A 23 5.94 3.45 7.58
C GLU A 23 5.45 3.42 6.12
N GLN A 24 4.63 2.43 5.76
CA GLN A 24 4.02 2.36 4.43
C GLN A 24 2.80 3.26 4.27
N MET A 25 2.22 3.73 5.36
CA MET A 25 0.97 4.53 5.39
C MET A 25 1.22 5.99 5.70
N CYS A 26 2.31 6.30 6.39
CA CYS A 26 2.66 7.62 6.91
C CYS A 26 3.90 8.19 6.24
N ASP A 27 4.18 9.47 6.47
CA ASP A 27 5.48 10.06 6.14
C ASP A 27 6.57 9.34 6.96
N PRO A 28 7.52 8.62 6.32
CA PRO A 28 8.54 7.86 7.04
C PRO A 28 9.39 8.69 8.00
N THR A 29 9.49 10.01 7.79
CA THR A 29 10.26 10.92 8.68
C THR A 29 9.56 11.18 10.01
N THR A 30 8.27 10.94 10.08
CA THR A 30 7.44 11.13 11.30
C THR A 30 7.21 9.83 12.06
N VAL A 31 7.39 8.67 11.41
CA VAL A 31 7.10 7.37 12.01
C VAL A 31 8.14 7.01 13.05
N ARG A 32 7.66 6.62 14.22
CA ARG A 32 8.53 6.24 15.35
C ARG A 32 7.81 5.33 16.33
N GLU A 33 8.58 4.50 17.01
CA GLU A 33 8.17 3.91 18.28
C GLU A 33 8.03 5.02 19.32
N TYR A 34 6.94 5.00 20.08
CA TYR A 34 6.65 6.04 21.06
C TYR A 34 6.91 5.54 22.47
N GLY A 35 7.87 6.20 23.12
CA GLY A 35 8.29 5.89 24.50
C GLY A 35 9.30 4.76 24.60
N ARG A 36 10.06 4.79 25.69
CA ARG A 36 10.99 3.72 26.11
C ARG A 36 10.31 2.86 27.18
N PRO A 37 10.74 1.61 27.41
CA PRO A 37 10.26 0.82 28.53
C PRO A 37 10.32 1.61 29.85
N GLY A 38 9.15 1.72 30.53
CA GLY A 38 8.99 2.47 31.78
C GLY A 38 8.61 3.94 31.64
N GLN A 39 8.50 4.48 30.43
CA GLN A 39 7.91 5.81 30.19
C GLN A 39 6.39 5.69 29.97
N ARG A 40 5.64 6.73 30.39
CA ARG A 40 4.20 6.79 30.15
C ARG A 40 3.95 7.05 28.68
N GLN A 41 3.28 6.13 27.98
CA GLN A 41 3.10 6.11 26.52
C GLN A 41 1.68 6.54 26.10
N HIS A 42 0.78 6.78 27.06
CA HIS A 42 -0.60 7.16 26.80
C HIS A 42 -1.28 6.25 25.77
N GLY A 43 -1.11 4.93 25.91
CA GLY A 43 -1.76 3.95 25.05
C GLY A 43 -1.27 3.94 23.58
N VAL A 44 -0.11 4.53 23.24
CA VAL A 44 0.42 4.58 21.87
C VAL A 44 1.83 4.01 21.84
N ASP A 45 2.03 2.90 21.12
CA ASP A 45 3.34 2.27 20.92
C ASP A 45 4.02 2.75 19.63
N VAL A 46 3.24 3.02 18.59
CA VAL A 46 3.73 3.50 17.29
C VAL A 46 2.92 4.72 16.86
N TYR A 47 3.61 5.76 16.43
CA TYR A 47 3.02 6.99 15.93
C TYR A 47 3.54 7.31 14.53
N GLY A 48 2.70 7.95 13.70
CA GLY A 48 3.07 8.49 12.40
C GLY A 48 2.06 9.50 11.88
N GLU A 49 2.50 10.36 10.98
CA GLU A 49 1.67 11.34 10.30
C GLU A 49 1.31 10.85 8.89
N MET A 50 0.04 10.69 8.63
CA MET A 50 -0.51 10.30 7.32
C MET A 50 -0.56 11.50 6.38
N PRO A 51 -0.65 11.27 5.05
CA PRO A 51 -0.88 12.34 4.08
C PRO A 51 -2.08 13.23 4.49
N GLY A 52 -1.90 14.54 4.38
CA GLY A 52 -2.93 15.50 4.79
C GLY A 52 -2.85 15.94 6.25
N GLY A 53 -1.79 15.58 6.98
CA GLY A 53 -1.56 16.01 8.36
C GLY A 53 -2.40 15.24 9.37
N PHE A 54 -2.87 14.02 9.04
CA PHE A 54 -3.63 13.17 9.94
C PHE A 54 -2.70 12.38 10.86
N HIS A 55 -2.92 12.47 12.17
CA HIS A 55 -2.13 11.79 13.20
C HIS A 55 -2.66 10.38 13.46
N LEU A 56 -1.83 9.38 13.23
CA LEU A 56 -2.11 7.97 13.49
C LEU A 56 -1.36 7.53 14.76
N GLY A 57 -2.10 7.02 15.75
CA GLY A 57 -1.56 6.30 16.89
C GLY A 57 -1.92 4.83 16.84
N VAL A 58 -0.96 3.94 17.11
CA VAL A 58 -1.19 2.50 17.14
C VAL A 58 -0.74 1.93 18.49
N GLN A 59 -1.64 1.20 19.14
CA GLN A 59 -1.34 0.40 20.33
C GLN A 59 -1.20 -1.07 19.92
N CYS A 60 -0.11 -1.72 20.32
CA CYS A 60 0.16 -3.12 20.02
C CYS A 60 -0.27 -4.03 21.16
N LYS A 61 -1.09 -5.03 20.85
CA LYS A 61 -1.56 -6.05 21.81
C LYS A 61 -1.25 -7.45 21.31
N GLU A 62 -0.10 -8.00 21.76
CA GLU A 62 0.19 -9.40 21.58
C GLU A 62 -0.78 -10.22 22.46
N MET A 63 -1.55 -11.10 21.83
CA MET A 63 -2.51 -11.96 22.52
C MET A 63 -1.96 -13.38 22.64
N LYS A 64 -1.91 -13.89 23.86
CA LYS A 64 -1.56 -15.30 24.10
C LYS A 64 -2.58 -16.23 23.45
N ALA A 65 -2.13 -17.41 23.03
CA ALA A 65 -2.99 -18.41 22.40
C ALA A 65 -4.31 -18.62 23.17
N GLY A 66 -5.43 -18.54 22.46
CA GLY A 66 -6.78 -18.68 23.02
C GLY A 66 -7.38 -17.42 23.66
N LYS A 67 -6.63 -16.32 23.81
CA LYS A 67 -7.18 -15.03 24.24
C LYS A 67 -7.62 -14.21 23.02
N LYS A 68 -8.75 -13.50 23.18
CA LYS A 68 -9.31 -12.60 22.15
C LYS A 68 -9.25 -11.16 22.63
N LEU A 69 -9.11 -10.25 21.68
CA LEU A 69 -9.31 -8.82 21.91
C LEU A 69 -10.79 -8.58 22.29
N SER A 70 -11.05 -7.72 23.26
CA SER A 70 -12.41 -7.37 23.68
C SER A 70 -12.69 -5.89 23.47
N LEU A 71 -13.97 -5.54 23.31
CA LEU A 71 -14.36 -4.14 23.19
C LEU A 71 -13.94 -3.32 24.43
N LYS A 72 -14.04 -3.90 25.62
CA LYS A 72 -13.62 -3.22 26.86
C LYS A 72 -12.13 -2.87 26.81
N LEU A 73 -11.26 -3.80 26.36
CA LEU A 73 -9.83 -3.52 26.24
C LEU A 73 -9.57 -2.39 25.24
N ILE A 74 -10.29 -2.38 24.11
CA ILE A 74 -10.20 -1.29 23.11
C ILE A 74 -10.59 0.06 23.76
N GLN A 75 -11.65 0.10 24.55
CA GLN A 75 -12.08 1.32 25.24
C GLN A 75 -11.07 1.76 26.31
N ASP A 76 -10.56 0.83 27.12
CA ASP A 76 -9.55 1.16 28.14
C ASP A 76 -8.28 1.79 27.49
N GLU A 77 -7.82 1.25 26.35
CA GLU A 77 -6.68 1.83 25.62
C GLU A 77 -7.03 3.16 24.93
N ALA A 78 -8.25 3.30 24.42
CA ALA A 78 -8.71 4.54 23.81
C ALA A 78 -8.85 5.67 24.85
N ASP A 79 -9.25 5.35 26.08
CA ASP A 79 -9.30 6.29 27.20
C ASP A 79 -7.88 6.79 27.57
N ASP A 80 -6.89 5.91 27.57
CA ASP A 80 -5.48 6.28 27.77
C ASP A 80 -4.96 7.17 26.62
N ALA A 81 -5.39 6.89 25.38
CA ALA A 81 -4.99 7.64 24.19
C ALA A 81 -5.53 9.07 24.13
N LEU A 82 -6.56 9.41 24.90
CA LEU A 82 -7.06 10.79 25.05
C LEU A 82 -5.99 11.76 25.59
N ALA A 83 -5.00 11.26 26.33
CA ALA A 83 -3.91 12.07 26.87
C ALA A 83 -2.67 12.13 25.96
N PHE A 84 -2.74 11.52 24.76
CA PHE A 84 -1.64 11.56 23.79
C PHE A 84 -1.52 12.94 23.14
N ASN A 85 -0.29 13.39 22.88
CA ASN A 85 0.00 14.64 22.21
C ASN A 85 1.03 14.40 21.07
N PRO A 86 0.73 14.77 19.82
CA PRO A 86 -0.44 15.56 19.34
C PRO A 86 -1.76 14.78 19.33
N ASP A 87 -2.88 15.50 19.25
CA ASP A 87 -4.22 14.89 19.17
C ASP A 87 -4.31 13.92 17.97
N LEU A 88 -4.84 12.73 18.23
CA LEU A 88 -4.99 11.71 17.19
C LEU A 88 -6.22 11.97 16.31
N ASN A 89 -6.14 11.60 15.05
CA ASN A 89 -7.27 11.50 14.14
C ASN A 89 -7.74 10.04 13.98
N LEU A 90 -6.77 9.10 14.02
CA LEU A 90 -7.01 7.67 13.94
C LEU A 90 -6.23 6.96 15.04
N PHE A 91 -6.92 6.18 15.85
CA PHE A 91 -6.35 5.31 16.87
C PHE A 91 -6.59 3.85 16.49
N VAL A 92 -5.54 3.07 16.42
CA VAL A 92 -5.59 1.67 16.00
C VAL A 92 -5.11 0.75 17.11
N ILE A 93 -5.88 -0.30 17.38
CA ILE A 93 -5.40 -1.43 18.19
C ILE A 93 -4.90 -2.52 17.24
N ALA A 94 -3.59 -2.70 17.16
CA ALA A 94 -2.95 -3.78 16.43
C ALA A 94 -2.89 -5.04 17.32
N THR A 95 -3.31 -6.20 16.82
CA THR A 95 -3.37 -7.43 17.62
C THR A 95 -2.97 -8.68 16.84
N THR A 96 -2.39 -9.65 17.55
CA THR A 96 -2.12 -10.99 17.03
C THR A 96 -3.35 -11.92 17.05
N SER A 97 -4.51 -11.44 17.55
CA SER A 97 -5.78 -12.18 17.48
C SER A 97 -6.29 -12.27 16.04
N VAL A 98 -7.00 -13.37 15.75
CA VAL A 98 -7.75 -13.51 14.50
C VAL A 98 -8.92 -12.52 14.46
N GLU A 99 -9.40 -12.26 13.27
CA GLU A 99 -10.53 -11.36 13.04
C GLU A 99 -11.82 -11.84 13.74
N ASP A 100 -12.58 -10.87 14.27
CA ASP A 100 -13.86 -11.12 14.93
C ASP A 100 -14.90 -10.13 14.43
N THR A 101 -15.90 -10.63 13.69
CA THR A 101 -16.96 -9.82 13.08
C THR A 101 -17.81 -9.08 14.12
N ALA A 102 -18.06 -9.70 15.28
CA ALA A 102 -18.83 -9.05 16.34
C ALA A 102 -18.06 -7.87 16.93
N LEU A 103 -16.73 -8.00 17.06
CA LEU A 103 -15.87 -6.91 17.51
C LEU A 103 -15.83 -5.75 16.49
N HIS A 104 -15.78 -6.05 15.19
CA HIS A 104 -15.90 -5.03 14.14
C HIS A 104 -17.20 -4.23 14.25
N GLN A 105 -18.33 -4.91 14.41
CA GLN A 105 -19.63 -4.25 14.60
C GLN A 105 -19.65 -3.38 15.85
N ALA A 106 -19.08 -3.86 16.94
CA ALA A 106 -19.00 -3.12 18.20
C ALA A 106 -18.13 -1.86 18.09
N VAL A 107 -16.98 -1.94 17.40
CA VAL A 107 -16.11 -0.78 17.13
C VAL A 107 -16.81 0.23 16.20
N THR A 108 -17.54 -0.23 15.20
CA THR A 108 -18.34 0.64 14.32
C THR A 108 -19.41 1.39 15.11
N ALA A 109 -20.11 0.71 16.01
CA ALA A 109 -21.10 1.34 16.89
C ALA A 109 -20.45 2.35 17.85
N LEU A 110 -19.27 2.04 18.39
CA LEU A 110 -18.50 2.93 19.24
C LEU A 110 -18.10 4.23 18.50
N ASN A 111 -17.62 4.12 17.26
CA ASN A 111 -17.31 5.29 16.44
C ASN A 111 -18.55 6.13 16.13
N SER A 112 -19.69 5.48 15.90
CA SER A 112 -20.95 6.17 15.60
C SER A 112 -21.47 6.96 16.81
N SER A 113 -21.13 6.55 18.03
CA SER A 113 -21.51 7.27 19.27
C SER A 113 -20.72 8.56 19.50
N LYS A 114 -19.62 8.80 18.77
CA LYS A 114 -18.75 9.98 18.83
C LYS A 114 -18.23 10.29 20.26
N VAL A 115 -18.04 9.27 21.07
CA VAL A 115 -17.49 9.42 22.44
C VAL A 115 -16.02 9.86 22.39
N TYR A 116 -15.27 9.43 21.37
CA TYR A 116 -13.87 9.79 21.20
C TYR A 116 -13.70 10.85 20.11
N PRO A 117 -12.70 11.75 20.21
CA PRO A 117 -12.39 12.78 19.22
C PRO A 117 -11.70 12.20 17.95
N PHE A 118 -11.28 10.94 18.00
CA PHE A 118 -10.64 10.22 16.92
C PHE A 118 -11.46 9.00 16.50
N THR A 119 -11.21 8.52 15.29
CA THR A 119 -11.77 7.23 14.83
C THR A 119 -10.97 6.08 15.43
N ILE A 120 -11.65 5.05 15.92
CA ILE A 120 -11.03 3.82 16.40
C ILE A 120 -11.12 2.74 15.33
N SER A 121 -10.02 2.03 15.12
CA SER A 121 -9.95 0.83 14.29
C SER A 121 -9.17 -0.28 15.00
N TYR A 122 -9.27 -1.51 14.53
CA TYR A 122 -8.34 -2.53 14.97
C TYR A 122 -7.82 -3.36 13.79
N TRP A 123 -6.55 -3.74 13.87
CA TRP A 123 -5.89 -4.60 12.92
C TRP A 123 -5.72 -5.98 13.52
N SER A 124 -6.51 -6.94 13.04
CA SER A 124 -6.39 -8.35 13.41
C SER A 124 -5.15 -8.99 12.76
N TRP A 125 -4.80 -10.20 13.15
CA TRP A 125 -3.72 -10.92 12.50
C TRP A 125 -3.98 -11.17 11.00
N ASN A 126 -5.25 -11.25 10.59
CA ASN A 126 -5.63 -11.33 9.18
C ASN A 126 -5.18 -10.10 8.39
N HIS A 127 -5.31 -8.90 8.99
CA HIS A 127 -4.81 -7.66 8.38
C HIS A 127 -3.29 -7.72 8.16
N PHE A 128 -2.52 -8.20 9.15
CA PHE A 128 -1.07 -8.36 9.03
C PHE A 128 -0.70 -9.38 7.96
N ASN A 129 -1.37 -10.52 7.91
CA ASN A 129 -1.17 -11.51 6.85
C ASN A 129 -1.41 -10.94 5.46
N ASP A 130 -2.46 -10.15 5.29
CA ASP A 130 -2.77 -9.50 4.02
C ASP A 130 -1.66 -8.52 3.61
N LYS A 131 -1.19 -7.67 4.52
CA LYS A 131 -0.09 -6.73 4.25
C LYS A 131 1.23 -7.46 3.93
N LEU A 132 1.54 -8.55 4.62
CA LEU A 132 2.71 -9.38 4.35
C LEU A 132 2.64 -10.05 2.97
N ASN A 133 1.47 -10.53 2.56
CA ASN A 133 1.27 -11.13 1.23
C ASN A 133 1.31 -10.08 0.10
N ARG A 134 1.00 -8.83 0.38
CA ARG A 134 1.05 -7.74 -0.61
C ARG A 134 2.42 -7.07 -0.73
N SER A 135 3.31 -7.25 0.25
CA SER A 135 4.61 -6.56 0.28
C SER A 135 5.77 -7.55 0.47
N SER A 136 6.44 -7.87 -0.63
CA SER A 136 7.65 -8.71 -0.61
C SER A 136 8.76 -8.10 0.26
N LYS A 137 8.89 -6.78 0.28
CA LYS A 137 9.82 -6.07 1.16
C LYS A 137 9.49 -6.33 2.62
N LEU A 138 8.25 -6.04 3.03
CA LEU A 138 7.79 -6.23 4.42
C LEU A 138 7.96 -7.69 4.87
N MET A 139 7.56 -8.64 4.02
CA MET A 139 7.69 -10.06 4.28
C MET A 139 9.15 -10.47 4.53
N LYS A 140 10.07 -10.07 3.65
CA LYS A 140 11.50 -10.41 3.78
C LYS A 140 12.16 -9.79 5.01
N GLU A 141 11.85 -8.54 5.30
CA GLU A 141 12.40 -7.85 6.46
C GLU A 141 11.87 -8.42 7.78
N SER A 142 10.63 -8.92 7.80
CA SER A 142 9.98 -9.41 9.02
C SER A 142 10.05 -10.94 9.19
N TYR A 143 10.11 -11.68 8.07
CA TYR A 143 10.05 -13.15 8.05
C TYR A 143 11.11 -13.76 7.14
N LYS A 144 12.34 -13.30 7.21
CA LYS A 144 13.44 -13.72 6.33
C LYS A 144 13.59 -15.24 6.20
N ASN A 145 13.60 -15.96 7.30
CA ASN A 145 13.75 -17.42 7.29
C ASN A 145 12.53 -18.12 6.71
N TYR A 146 11.32 -17.60 6.99
CA TYR A 146 10.07 -18.13 6.47
C TYR A 146 9.97 -17.88 4.95
N ALA A 147 10.32 -16.68 4.50
CA ALA A 147 10.34 -16.31 3.09
C ALA A 147 11.30 -17.22 2.29
N ASN A 148 12.49 -17.48 2.81
CA ASN A 148 13.47 -18.36 2.17
C ASN A 148 12.97 -19.82 2.04
N SER A 149 12.11 -20.29 2.97
CA SER A 149 11.54 -21.63 2.92
C SER A 149 10.49 -21.82 1.82
N PHE A 150 9.91 -20.73 1.31
CA PHE A 150 8.90 -20.74 0.24
C PHE A 150 9.46 -20.37 -1.13
N ASP A 151 10.76 -20.22 -1.27
CA ASP A 151 11.43 -19.84 -2.54
C ASP A 151 10.73 -18.66 -3.24
N VAL A 152 10.48 -17.60 -2.47
CA VAL A 152 9.75 -16.41 -2.95
C VAL A 152 10.53 -15.74 -4.07
N ASN A 153 10.04 -15.88 -5.29
CA ASN A 153 10.65 -15.26 -6.46
C ASN A 153 10.31 -13.77 -6.54
N GLU A 154 11.21 -12.92 -6.03
CA GLU A 154 11.07 -11.46 -6.04
C GLU A 154 10.85 -10.89 -7.44
N GLN A 155 11.47 -11.50 -8.45
CA GLN A 155 11.35 -11.04 -9.82
C GLN A 155 9.93 -11.25 -10.36
N LEU A 156 9.25 -12.33 -9.95
CA LEU A 156 7.85 -12.57 -10.30
C LEU A 156 6.94 -11.59 -9.55
N LEU A 157 7.15 -11.38 -8.26
CA LEU A 157 6.34 -10.42 -7.48
C LEU A 157 6.46 -8.99 -8.02
N GLU A 158 7.64 -8.58 -8.47
CA GLU A 158 7.83 -7.30 -9.14
C GLU A 158 7.05 -7.23 -10.45
N MET A 159 7.11 -8.29 -11.27
CA MET A 159 6.37 -8.35 -12.53
C MET A 159 4.86 -8.34 -12.32
N GLU A 160 4.35 -9.03 -11.29
CA GLU A 160 2.93 -8.96 -10.90
C GLU A 160 2.50 -7.54 -10.53
N ALA A 161 3.33 -6.81 -9.78
CA ALA A 161 3.03 -5.43 -9.40
C ALA A 161 3.02 -4.48 -10.61
N ILE A 162 3.95 -4.66 -11.56
CA ILE A 162 3.98 -3.89 -12.81
C ILE A 162 2.78 -4.25 -13.70
N PHE A 163 2.42 -5.53 -13.80
CA PHE A 163 1.23 -5.99 -14.50
C PHE A 163 -0.03 -5.33 -13.94
N GLU A 164 -0.21 -5.33 -12.62
CA GLU A 164 -1.37 -4.71 -11.96
C GLU A 164 -1.41 -3.19 -12.20
N ALA A 165 -0.25 -2.52 -12.17
CA ALA A 165 -0.16 -1.09 -12.42
C ALA A 165 -0.58 -0.69 -13.85
N LEU A 166 -0.17 -1.48 -14.87
CA LEU A 166 -0.50 -1.21 -16.27
C LEU A 166 -1.80 -1.89 -16.74
N SER A 167 -2.48 -2.66 -15.89
CA SER A 167 -3.83 -3.18 -16.12
C SER A 167 -4.94 -2.21 -15.67
N ARG A 168 -4.58 -1.00 -15.23
CA ARG A 168 -5.55 0.01 -14.77
C ARG A 168 -6.22 0.72 -15.95
N PRO A 169 -7.43 1.28 -15.77
CA PRO A 169 -8.19 1.98 -16.81
C PRO A 169 -7.35 2.96 -17.63
N ALA A 170 -6.51 3.77 -16.97
CA ALA A 170 -5.63 4.74 -17.63
C ALA A 170 -4.69 4.15 -18.70
N PHE A 171 -4.48 2.82 -18.71
CA PHE A 171 -3.65 2.14 -19.71
C PHE A 171 -4.44 1.24 -20.64
N ILE A 172 -5.53 0.60 -20.16
CA ILE A 172 -6.25 -0.41 -20.94
C ILE A 172 -7.51 0.14 -21.62
N ASP A 173 -8.09 1.23 -21.12
CA ASP A 173 -9.31 1.81 -21.75
C ASP A 173 -8.96 2.73 -22.91
N ASP A 174 -9.86 2.79 -23.89
CA ASP A 174 -9.67 3.66 -25.06
C ASP A 174 -9.72 5.13 -24.65
N PHE A 175 -8.66 5.88 -25.01
CA PHE A 175 -8.58 7.32 -24.74
C PHE A 175 -9.67 8.14 -25.41
N GLU A 176 -10.26 7.63 -26.50
CA GLU A 176 -11.40 8.30 -27.16
C GLU A 176 -12.59 8.46 -26.21
N HIS A 177 -12.73 7.53 -25.24
CA HIS A 177 -13.81 7.54 -24.24
C HIS A 177 -13.42 8.21 -22.92
N GLU A 178 -12.20 8.79 -22.83
CA GLU A 178 -11.76 9.49 -21.61
C GLU A 178 -12.63 10.73 -21.34
N LEU A 179 -13.23 10.75 -20.16
CA LEU A 179 -14.12 11.84 -19.73
C LEU A 179 -13.44 12.82 -18.78
N ASN A 180 -12.34 12.43 -18.15
CA ASN A 180 -11.63 13.23 -17.16
C ASN A 180 -10.12 13.22 -17.41
N TYR A 181 -9.65 14.13 -18.25
CA TYR A 181 -8.23 14.24 -18.61
C TYR A 181 -7.32 14.58 -17.42
N ASN A 182 -7.82 15.29 -16.41
CA ASN A 182 -7.06 15.49 -15.16
C ASN A 182 -6.82 14.18 -14.46
N ASP A 183 -7.84 13.32 -14.43
CA ASP A 183 -7.78 12.01 -13.83
C ASP A 183 -6.77 11.11 -14.54
N PHE A 184 -6.77 11.14 -15.86
CA PHE A 184 -5.78 10.46 -16.68
C PHE A 184 -4.33 10.89 -16.35
N ILE A 185 -4.06 12.21 -16.29
CA ILE A 185 -2.73 12.75 -15.95
C ILE A 185 -2.29 12.34 -14.55
N HIS A 186 -3.21 12.33 -13.59
CA HIS A 186 -2.93 11.89 -12.23
C HIS A 186 -2.65 10.38 -12.18
N ALA A 187 -3.41 9.56 -12.90
CA ALA A 187 -3.18 8.12 -12.96
C ALA A 187 -1.81 7.76 -13.55
N LEU A 188 -1.35 8.51 -14.57
CA LEU A 188 0.02 8.40 -15.06
C LEU A 188 1.03 8.80 -13.96
N GLY A 189 0.74 9.84 -13.18
CA GLY A 189 1.56 10.28 -12.05
C GLY A 189 1.70 9.21 -10.96
N ASP A 190 0.60 8.57 -10.58
CA ASP A 190 0.58 7.48 -9.61
C ASP A 190 1.42 6.30 -10.09
N THR A 191 1.37 6.01 -11.40
CA THR A 191 2.19 4.94 -11.99
C THR A 191 3.68 5.30 -12.00
N VAL A 192 4.04 6.56 -12.29
CA VAL A 192 5.43 7.04 -12.15
C VAL A 192 5.91 6.88 -10.70
N LEU A 193 5.08 7.29 -9.74
CA LEU A 193 5.41 7.16 -8.31
C LEU A 193 5.60 5.69 -7.91
N PHE A 194 4.70 4.80 -8.33
CA PHE A 194 4.88 3.36 -8.12
C PHE A 194 6.19 2.85 -8.72
N LEU A 195 6.47 3.17 -9.99
CA LEU A 195 7.70 2.72 -10.66
C LEU A 195 8.97 3.25 -9.97
N GLN A 196 8.92 4.37 -9.26
CA GLN A 196 10.02 4.90 -8.45
C GLN A 196 10.11 4.26 -7.08
N THR A 197 9.00 4.22 -6.36
CA THR A 197 8.97 3.86 -4.92
C THR A 197 8.71 2.38 -4.67
N GLY A 198 8.13 1.67 -5.62
CA GLY A 198 7.68 0.27 -5.46
C GLY A 198 6.36 0.12 -4.72
N LEU A 199 5.67 1.21 -4.38
CA LEU A 199 4.42 1.18 -3.62
C LEU A 199 3.24 1.46 -4.56
N LEU A 200 2.53 0.40 -4.98
CA LEU A 200 1.31 0.50 -5.76
C LEU A 200 0.12 0.72 -4.83
N ARG A 201 -0.54 1.87 -4.94
CA ARG A 201 -1.66 2.24 -4.07
C ARG A 201 -2.96 2.32 -4.86
N ASP A 202 -4.07 2.03 -4.16
CA ASP A 202 -5.38 2.44 -4.62
C ASP A 202 -5.48 3.97 -4.59
N ARG A 203 -6.00 4.55 -5.67
CA ARG A 203 -6.01 5.99 -5.83
C ARG A 203 -7.06 6.70 -4.99
N LEU A 204 -8.18 6.04 -4.73
CA LEU A 204 -9.30 6.62 -3.99
C LEU A 204 -9.09 6.48 -2.48
N THR A 205 -8.61 5.31 -2.05
CA THR A 205 -8.47 4.98 -0.62
C THR A 205 -7.06 5.23 -0.09
N GLY A 206 -6.04 5.33 -0.97
CA GLY A 206 -4.63 5.38 -0.59
C GLY A 206 -4.07 4.03 -0.09
N GLU A 207 -4.91 2.98 -0.06
CA GLU A 207 -4.51 1.66 0.42
C GLU A 207 -3.37 1.06 -0.41
N LEU A 208 -2.40 0.42 0.26
CA LEU A 208 -1.33 -0.31 -0.41
C LEU A 208 -1.88 -1.58 -1.06
N LEU A 209 -1.89 -1.61 -2.39
CA LEU A 209 -2.27 -2.80 -3.17
C LEU A 209 -1.10 -3.76 -3.31
N ARG A 210 0.08 -3.25 -3.67
CA ARG A 210 1.33 -4.01 -3.81
C ARG A 210 2.54 -3.22 -3.31
N GLY A 211 3.48 -3.92 -2.71
CA GLY A 211 4.78 -3.37 -2.30
C GLY A 211 5.92 -4.22 -2.83
N VAL A 212 6.80 -3.60 -3.61
CA VAL A 212 8.05 -4.18 -4.12
C VAL A 212 9.22 -3.25 -3.79
N TYR A 213 10.45 -3.64 -4.12
CA TYR A 213 11.59 -2.76 -3.85
C TYR A 213 11.52 -1.44 -4.61
N PRO A 214 11.94 -0.32 -3.99
CA PRO A 214 12.16 0.93 -4.70
C PRO A 214 13.14 0.74 -5.86
N PHE A 215 12.97 1.51 -6.93
CA PHE A 215 13.85 1.42 -8.11
C PHE A 215 15.35 1.53 -7.77
N SER A 216 15.70 2.40 -6.83
CA SER A 216 17.08 2.60 -6.36
C SER A 216 17.70 1.34 -5.74
N MET A 217 16.88 0.49 -5.12
CA MET A 217 17.32 -0.72 -4.42
C MET A 217 17.26 -1.98 -5.29
N LEU A 218 16.74 -1.91 -6.51
CA LEU A 218 16.70 -3.05 -7.41
C LEU A 218 18.11 -3.49 -7.81
N PRO A 219 18.40 -4.80 -7.78
CA PRO A 219 19.64 -5.33 -8.32
C PRO A 219 19.74 -5.09 -9.83
N ALA A 220 20.97 -4.98 -10.33
CA ALA A 220 21.20 -4.88 -11.76
C ALA A 220 20.65 -6.15 -12.46
N GLY A 221 19.89 -5.96 -13.55
CA GLY A 221 19.27 -7.07 -14.28
C GLY A 221 18.16 -6.61 -15.22
N GLU A 222 17.50 -7.55 -15.87
CA GLU A 222 16.47 -7.27 -16.86
C GLU A 222 15.24 -6.56 -16.26
N ASN A 223 14.82 -6.92 -15.05
CA ASN A 223 13.71 -6.25 -14.38
C ASN A 223 14.01 -4.77 -14.13
N LYS A 224 15.23 -4.45 -13.66
CA LYS A 224 15.63 -3.05 -13.45
C LYS A 224 15.66 -2.27 -14.76
N LYS A 225 16.15 -2.88 -15.83
CA LYS A 225 16.16 -2.26 -17.16
C LYS A 225 14.75 -2.02 -17.69
N LEU A 226 13.88 -3.02 -17.59
CA LEU A 226 12.47 -2.91 -17.98
C LEU A 226 11.78 -1.80 -17.19
N ARG A 227 11.89 -1.83 -15.87
CA ARG A 227 11.23 -0.84 -15.00
C ARG A 227 11.75 0.57 -15.24
N LYS A 228 13.05 0.72 -15.59
CA LYS A 228 13.62 2.01 -16.00
C LYS A 228 12.96 2.52 -17.27
N ARG A 229 12.87 1.68 -18.32
CA ARG A 229 12.23 2.06 -19.59
C ARG A 229 10.76 2.47 -19.37
N LEU A 230 10.00 1.62 -18.67
CA LEU A 230 8.60 1.94 -18.33
C LEU A 230 8.48 3.25 -17.54
N LEU A 231 9.38 3.51 -16.60
CA LEU A 231 9.40 4.77 -15.84
C LEU A 231 9.68 5.97 -16.74
N ASP A 232 10.68 5.86 -17.62
CA ASP A 232 11.05 6.93 -18.56
C ASP A 232 9.88 7.22 -19.53
N ASP A 233 9.28 6.17 -20.09
CA ASP A 233 8.19 6.28 -21.08
C ASP A 233 6.88 6.79 -20.47
N VAL A 234 6.47 6.30 -19.29
CA VAL A 234 5.27 6.82 -18.60
C VAL A 234 5.49 8.28 -18.16
N SER A 235 6.71 8.63 -17.74
CA SER A 235 7.04 10.00 -17.36
C SER A 235 6.95 10.94 -18.57
N GLU A 236 7.41 10.51 -19.73
CA GLU A 236 7.34 11.31 -20.96
C GLU A 236 5.89 11.44 -21.45
N LEU A 237 5.12 10.33 -21.42
CA LEU A 237 3.69 10.36 -21.76
C LEU A 237 2.92 11.33 -20.84
N ARG A 238 3.22 11.33 -19.54
CA ARG A 238 2.63 12.27 -18.56
C ARG A 238 3.00 13.71 -18.87
N LYS A 239 4.27 14.01 -19.18
CA LYS A 239 4.71 15.37 -19.56
C LYS A 239 3.98 15.86 -20.81
N GLN A 240 3.82 14.99 -21.81
CA GLN A 240 3.09 15.34 -23.02
C GLN A 240 1.61 15.63 -22.71
N ALA A 241 0.97 14.82 -21.85
CA ALA A 241 -0.41 15.04 -21.45
C ALA A 241 -0.60 16.38 -20.71
N ILE A 242 0.32 16.75 -19.81
CA ILE A 242 0.32 18.04 -19.12
C ILE A 242 0.48 19.20 -20.13
N LYS A 243 1.39 19.05 -21.11
CA LYS A 243 1.61 20.05 -22.15
C LYS A 243 0.37 20.24 -23.03
N ASP A 244 -0.22 19.14 -23.51
CA ASP A 244 -1.44 19.17 -24.32
C ASP A 244 -2.61 19.79 -23.55
N GLN A 245 -2.75 19.46 -22.26
CA GLN A 245 -3.76 20.07 -21.40
C GLN A 245 -3.57 21.57 -21.22
N SER A 246 -2.34 22.00 -20.92
CA SER A 246 -2.01 23.42 -20.76
C SER A 246 -2.26 24.23 -22.03
N ALA A 247 -2.13 23.58 -23.20
CA ALA A 247 -2.43 24.16 -24.51
C ALA A 247 -3.91 24.07 -24.92
N GLY A 248 -4.78 23.46 -24.09
CA GLY A 248 -6.18 23.19 -24.42
C GLY A 248 -6.37 22.16 -25.54
N GLN A 249 -5.36 21.36 -25.82
CA GLN A 249 -5.31 20.38 -26.91
C GLN A 249 -5.56 18.95 -26.46
N LEU A 250 -5.63 18.68 -25.15
CA LEU A 250 -5.91 17.35 -24.61
C LEU A 250 -7.39 17.04 -24.77
N ASN A 251 -7.74 16.34 -25.83
CA ASN A 251 -9.10 15.99 -26.21
C ASN A 251 -9.14 14.68 -27.02
N ARG A 252 -10.31 14.22 -27.41
CA ARG A 252 -10.53 12.96 -28.13
C ARG A 252 -9.71 12.82 -29.42
N SER A 253 -9.41 13.92 -30.12
CA SER A 253 -8.61 13.85 -31.36
C SER A 253 -7.17 13.37 -31.12
N LYS A 254 -6.70 13.39 -29.89
CA LYS A 254 -5.40 12.84 -29.47
C LYS A 254 -5.44 11.32 -29.19
N ALA A 255 -6.59 10.66 -29.25
CA ALA A 255 -6.71 9.23 -28.98
C ALA A 255 -5.73 8.37 -29.80
N PRO A 256 -5.49 8.59 -31.08
CA PRO A 256 -4.50 7.81 -31.82
C PRO A 256 -3.09 7.89 -31.22
N PHE A 257 -2.67 9.07 -30.76
CA PHE A 257 -1.37 9.27 -30.14
C PHE A 257 -1.29 8.58 -28.76
N TYR A 258 -2.26 8.83 -27.86
CA TYR A 258 -2.23 8.27 -26.51
C TYR A 258 -2.45 6.76 -26.51
N ASN A 259 -3.32 6.24 -27.35
CA ASN A 259 -3.53 4.80 -27.51
C ASN A 259 -2.26 4.12 -28.03
N SER A 260 -1.65 4.65 -29.09
CA SER A 260 -0.41 4.10 -29.65
C SER A 260 0.75 4.10 -28.64
N SER A 261 0.93 5.20 -27.89
CA SER A 261 1.97 5.31 -26.86
C SER A 261 1.79 4.29 -25.74
N ARG A 262 0.54 4.12 -25.24
CA ARG A 262 0.22 3.14 -24.19
C ARG A 262 0.35 1.70 -24.70
N LEU A 263 -0.04 1.45 -25.96
CA LEU A 263 0.13 0.14 -26.59
C LEU A 263 1.60 -0.26 -26.69
N ALA A 264 2.49 0.68 -27.00
CA ALA A 264 3.93 0.43 -27.02
C ALA A 264 4.47 0.02 -25.66
N LEU A 265 4.07 0.74 -24.58
CA LEU A 265 4.41 0.41 -23.19
C LEU A 265 3.92 -0.99 -22.80
N ILE A 266 2.65 -1.29 -23.07
CA ILE A 266 2.04 -2.60 -22.77
C ILE A 266 2.71 -3.70 -23.57
N SER A 267 3.03 -3.47 -24.85
CA SER A 267 3.72 -4.45 -25.70
C SER A 267 5.10 -4.80 -25.14
N GLU A 268 5.85 -3.83 -24.64
CA GLU A 268 7.15 -4.07 -24.00
C GLU A 268 6.99 -4.89 -22.70
N LEU A 269 6.04 -4.54 -21.85
CA LEU A 269 5.73 -5.31 -20.65
C LEU A 269 5.31 -6.74 -21.01
N ASN A 270 4.40 -6.91 -21.97
CA ASN A 270 3.88 -8.22 -22.38
C ASN A 270 4.97 -9.17 -22.87
N LYS A 271 5.98 -8.67 -23.59
CA LYS A 271 7.16 -9.48 -23.97
C LYS A 271 7.86 -10.06 -22.74
N ALA A 272 8.02 -9.24 -21.70
CA ALA A 272 8.66 -9.68 -20.47
C ALA A 272 7.78 -10.62 -19.63
N LEU A 273 6.46 -10.44 -19.65
CA LEU A 273 5.49 -11.31 -19.00
C LEU A 273 5.44 -12.70 -19.65
N VAL A 274 5.31 -12.74 -20.97
CA VAL A 274 5.31 -14.00 -21.77
C VAL A 274 6.59 -14.79 -21.53
N ALA A 275 7.76 -14.14 -21.54
CA ALA A 275 9.04 -14.79 -21.27
C ALA A 275 9.11 -15.46 -19.87
N ARG A 276 8.20 -15.13 -18.97
CA ARG A 276 8.08 -15.68 -17.61
C ARG A 276 6.84 -16.57 -17.41
N GLY A 277 6.11 -16.86 -18.48
CA GLY A 277 4.87 -17.67 -18.43
C GLY A 277 3.72 -16.96 -17.68
N MET A 278 3.72 -15.63 -17.63
CA MET A 278 2.70 -14.82 -16.97
C MET A 278 1.62 -14.37 -17.95
N SER A 279 0.43 -14.07 -17.44
CA SER A 279 -0.66 -13.45 -18.20
C SER A 279 -0.25 -12.07 -18.71
N THR A 280 -0.77 -11.69 -19.89
CA THR A 280 -0.51 -10.41 -20.54
C THR A 280 -1.59 -9.37 -20.23
N VAL A 281 -1.21 -8.09 -20.29
CA VAL A 281 -2.16 -6.97 -20.25
C VAL A 281 -2.83 -6.86 -21.63
N THR A 282 -4.16 -6.74 -21.65
CA THR A 282 -4.93 -6.65 -22.91
C THR A 282 -5.66 -5.30 -22.94
N PRO A 283 -5.19 -4.34 -23.75
CA PRO A 283 -5.89 -3.07 -23.94
C PRO A 283 -7.21 -3.27 -24.73
N HIS A 284 -8.23 -2.49 -24.39
CA HIS A 284 -9.55 -2.57 -25.04
C HIS A 284 -9.59 -1.89 -26.42
N TYR A 285 -8.55 -1.13 -26.77
CA TYR A 285 -8.40 -0.40 -28.03
C TYR A 285 -7.41 -1.05 -29.01
N ALA A 286 -6.80 -2.16 -28.62
CA ALA A 286 -5.92 -2.95 -29.49
C ALA A 286 -6.75 -4.05 -30.18
N ILE A 287 -7.29 -3.75 -31.35
CA ILE A 287 -7.96 -4.72 -32.22
C ILE A 287 -7.11 -4.89 -33.50
#